data_0b14f92d917ca88ba1357fb5e21a535d
#
_entry.id   0b14f92d917ca88ba1357fb5e21a535d
#
_cell.length_a   1.000
_cell.length_b   1.000
_cell.length_c   1.000
_cell.angle_alpha   90.00
_cell.angle_beta   90.00
_cell.angle_gamma   90.00
#
_symmetry.space_group_name_H-M   'P 1'
#
loop_
_entity.id
_entity.type
_entity.pdbx_description
1 polymer ?
#
loop_
_entity_poly.entity_id
_entity_poly.type
_entity_poly.pdbx_seq_one_letter_code
_entity_poly.pdbx_strand_id
1 'polypeptide(L)'
;MNESIFEDTFFGNGSIAGTPADEDVEELIDIPEADDESSSEGDTPSGNILELLSRMRGLMPNSDGDEDMDDNDMDSDDYHNKAVDRARRGRNREATDICMEGLKKFPLNVYLLADTIKYSSEAGDMQTAADHYSILKANVPFQRWNWRAFTFSFDYLLKEDPIANEDECRSIVEHYKKYLPYEEKASMAESELEAALGNAAGSMSVLKEAISTHANASQCALRLADMQMNRGLFVDVLETTNYGIAASAEAQPSINIPYLYYIRALAKDHLLHKKVCSGEPVTKDELEALKEEYDLLLSEFPELMRHAHMIKMRVKMLKFVKAE
;
A
#
# COMPACT_ATOMS: atom_id res chain seq x y z
N MET A 1 -24.85 -22.57 -3.36
CA MET A 1 -23.60 -22.43 -4.11
C MET A 1 -22.88 -21.24 -3.52
N ASN A 2 -22.07 -21.53 -2.49
CA ASN A 2 -21.22 -20.56 -1.83
C ASN A 2 -19.82 -20.80 -2.38
N GLU A 3 -19.49 -20.18 -3.47
CA GLU A 3 -18.10 -20.11 -3.91
C GLU A 3 -17.58 -18.72 -3.54
N SER A 4 -16.61 -18.75 -2.68
CA SER A 4 -15.83 -17.62 -2.18
C SER A 4 -15.12 -16.94 -3.35
N ILE A 5 -15.75 -15.88 -3.85
CA ILE A 5 -15.18 -14.98 -4.88
C ILE A 5 -14.10 -14.05 -4.25
N PHE A 6 -13.81 -14.26 -2.97
CA PHE A 6 -12.93 -13.38 -2.17
C PHE A 6 -11.57 -13.98 -1.84
N GLU A 7 -11.15 -15.10 -2.46
CA GLU A 7 -9.82 -15.67 -2.20
C GLU A 7 -8.65 -14.95 -2.90
N ASP A 8 -8.92 -14.02 -3.82
CA ASP A 8 -7.91 -13.05 -4.27
C ASP A 8 -7.99 -11.79 -3.41
N THR A 9 -7.63 -11.93 -2.16
CA THR A 9 -7.54 -10.87 -1.18
C THR A 9 -6.51 -9.83 -1.63
N PHE A 10 -6.94 -8.59 -1.61
CA PHE A 10 -6.17 -7.36 -1.84
C PHE A 10 -4.86 -7.27 -1.02
N PHE A 11 -4.76 -8.10 -0.01
CA PHE A 11 -3.62 -8.22 0.89
C PHE A 11 -3.35 -9.72 1.12
N GLY A 12 -2.76 -10.38 0.13
CA GLY A 12 -2.00 -11.59 0.42
C GLY A 12 -1.00 -11.25 1.52
N ASN A 13 -0.82 -12.16 2.49
CA ASN A 13 0.13 -12.03 3.60
C ASN A 13 1.52 -11.66 3.09
N GLY A 14 1.74 -10.38 2.82
CA GLY A 14 2.97 -9.79 2.32
C GLY A 14 2.86 -8.30 2.53
N SER A 15 3.73 -7.76 3.33
CA SER A 15 4.06 -6.34 3.47
C SER A 15 3.68 -5.56 2.20
N ILE A 16 2.97 -4.44 2.33
CA ILE A 16 2.71 -3.48 1.24
C ILE A 16 4.04 -2.82 0.84
N ALA A 17 4.97 -3.59 0.34
CA ALA A 17 6.25 -3.16 -0.23
C ALA A 17 6.78 -4.25 -1.15
N GLY A 18 6.11 -4.45 -2.25
CA GLY A 18 6.59 -5.32 -3.32
C GLY A 18 5.68 -5.17 -4.51
N THR A 19 6.05 -4.29 -5.46
CA THR A 19 5.60 -4.44 -6.84
C THR A 19 6.05 -5.82 -7.31
N PRO A 20 5.13 -6.70 -7.79
CA PRO A 20 5.55 -7.94 -8.43
C PRO A 20 6.36 -7.60 -9.68
N ALA A 21 7.48 -8.30 -9.84
CA ALA A 21 8.28 -8.32 -11.05
C ALA A 21 7.39 -8.69 -12.25
N ASP A 22 7.63 -8.02 -13.37
CA ASP A 22 7.11 -8.36 -14.68
C ASP A 22 7.49 -9.81 -14.99
N GLU A 23 6.53 -10.74 -14.93
CA GLU A 23 6.62 -12.01 -15.64
C GLU A 23 6.06 -11.80 -17.04
N ASP A 24 6.90 -12.09 -18.01
CA ASP A 24 6.64 -12.08 -19.43
C ASP A 24 5.34 -12.83 -19.78
N VAL A 25 4.36 -12.10 -20.27
CA VAL A 25 3.25 -12.66 -21.04
C VAL A 25 3.29 -12.03 -22.43
N GLU A 26 4.15 -12.58 -23.27
CA GLU A 26 3.97 -12.51 -24.72
C GLU A 26 2.84 -13.45 -25.12
N GLU A 27 1.67 -12.91 -25.43
CA GLU A 27 0.75 -13.56 -26.39
C GLU A 27 -0.17 -12.53 -27.02
N LEU A 28 0.21 -12.19 -28.25
CA LEU A 28 -0.60 -11.95 -29.46
C LEU A 28 -2.04 -11.47 -29.24
N ILE A 29 -2.25 -10.16 -29.44
CA ILE A 29 -3.52 -9.68 -29.96
C ILE A 29 -3.24 -8.90 -31.24
N ASP A 30 -3.59 -9.51 -32.39
CA ASP A 30 -3.74 -8.85 -33.68
C ASP A 30 -4.77 -7.72 -33.56
N ILE A 31 -4.30 -6.49 -33.76
CA ILE A 31 -5.17 -5.32 -33.92
C ILE A 31 -5.18 -5.01 -35.42
N PRO A 32 -6.34 -5.04 -36.09
CA PRO A 32 -6.43 -4.63 -37.48
C PRO A 32 -6.20 -3.11 -37.63
N GLU A 33 -5.35 -2.77 -38.56
CA GLU A 33 -5.11 -1.43 -39.06
C GLU A 33 -6.44 -0.82 -39.55
N ALA A 34 -6.76 0.37 -39.07
CA ALA A 34 -7.82 1.21 -39.66
C ALA A 34 -7.19 2.47 -40.22
N ASP A 35 -7.46 2.64 -41.49
CA ASP A 35 -6.98 3.65 -42.40
C ASP A 35 -7.21 5.10 -41.94
N ASP A 36 -6.29 5.95 -42.35
CA ASP A 36 -6.28 7.41 -42.41
C ASP A 36 -7.55 7.99 -43.08
N GLU A 37 -8.06 9.10 -42.53
CA GLU A 37 -8.30 10.34 -43.31
C GLU A 37 -8.68 11.55 -42.42
N SER A 38 -7.82 12.54 -42.49
CA SER A 38 -8.00 14.00 -42.65
C SER A 38 -8.82 14.87 -41.69
N SER A 39 -8.04 15.81 -41.13
CA SER A 39 -8.27 17.28 -41.04
C SER A 39 -9.43 17.86 -40.21
N SER A 40 -9.08 18.61 -39.16
CA SER A 40 -9.24 20.08 -39.19
C SER A 40 -8.74 20.72 -37.87
N GLU A 41 -8.15 21.87 -38.04
CA GLU A 41 -7.55 22.77 -37.06
C GLU A 41 -8.57 23.24 -36.00
N GLY A 42 -8.13 23.30 -34.75
CA GLY A 42 -8.86 23.95 -33.66
C GLY A 42 -7.90 24.10 -32.45
N ASP A 43 -7.24 25.26 -32.37
CA ASP A 43 -6.37 25.69 -31.27
C ASP A 43 -7.11 25.64 -29.93
N THR A 44 -6.66 24.76 -29.03
CA THR A 44 -6.78 24.94 -27.57
C THR A 44 -5.47 24.51 -26.91
N PRO A 45 -4.89 25.29 -25.99
CA PRO A 45 -3.65 24.94 -25.32
C PRO A 45 -3.91 23.91 -24.21
N SER A 46 -4.15 22.68 -24.62
CA SER A 46 -4.12 21.53 -23.73
C SER A 46 -2.69 21.03 -23.67
N GLY A 47 -1.92 21.55 -22.72
CA GLY A 47 -0.58 21.07 -22.42
C GLY A 47 -0.65 19.57 -22.10
N ASN A 48 -0.16 18.78 -23.04
CA ASN A 48 -0.23 17.34 -23.05
C ASN A 48 0.56 16.77 -21.85
N ILE A 49 -0.15 16.31 -20.82
CA ILE A 49 0.43 15.65 -19.64
C ILE A 49 1.37 14.51 -20.05
N LEU A 50 1.05 13.82 -21.16
CA LEU A 50 1.90 12.79 -21.74
C LEU A 50 3.26 13.35 -22.24
N GLU A 51 3.28 14.56 -22.74
CA GLU A 51 4.52 15.23 -23.17
C GLU A 51 5.35 15.69 -21.96
N LEU A 52 4.69 16.12 -20.88
CA LEU A 52 5.34 16.42 -19.61
C LEU A 52 5.95 15.16 -18.98
N LEU A 53 5.21 14.06 -18.97
CA LEU A 53 5.67 12.75 -18.49
C LEU A 53 6.79 12.18 -19.38
N SER A 54 6.75 12.39 -20.70
CA SER A 54 7.83 11.96 -21.59
C SER A 54 9.10 12.80 -21.39
N ARG A 55 8.96 14.10 -21.11
CA ARG A 55 10.09 14.97 -20.73
C ARG A 55 10.66 14.63 -19.37
N MET A 56 9.82 14.27 -18.40
CA MET A 56 10.27 13.77 -17.09
C MET A 56 10.98 12.41 -17.21
N ARG A 57 10.52 11.54 -18.13
CA ARG A 57 11.18 10.25 -18.44
C ARG A 57 12.54 10.43 -19.11
N GLY A 58 12.72 11.51 -19.88
CA GLY A 58 14.00 11.88 -20.49
C GLY A 58 14.97 12.57 -19.52
N LEU A 59 14.53 12.95 -18.31
CA LEU A 59 15.34 13.51 -17.23
C LEU A 59 15.70 12.47 -16.16
N MET A 60 15.13 11.26 -16.23
CA MET A 60 15.64 10.12 -15.47
C MET A 60 16.88 9.63 -16.21
N PRO A 61 18.09 9.66 -15.63
CA PRO A 61 19.23 9.01 -16.23
C PRO A 61 18.87 7.54 -16.47
N ASN A 62 19.00 7.07 -17.69
CA ASN A 62 18.93 5.66 -18.02
C ASN A 62 19.95 4.95 -17.13
N SER A 63 19.47 4.25 -16.10
CA SER A 63 20.31 3.52 -15.16
C SER A 63 20.76 2.15 -15.70
N ASP A 64 20.93 2.03 -17.01
CA ASP A 64 21.56 0.86 -17.65
C ASP A 64 23.08 1.01 -17.79
N GLY A 65 23.65 2.07 -17.18
CA GLY A 65 25.07 2.16 -16.94
C GLY A 65 25.35 1.81 -15.49
N ASP A 66 25.86 0.61 -15.21
CA ASP A 66 26.72 0.39 -14.06
C ASP A 66 27.95 1.31 -14.26
N GLU A 67 27.77 2.62 -14.02
CA GLU A 67 28.90 3.48 -13.74
C GLU A 67 29.41 2.99 -12.38
N ASP A 68 30.50 2.23 -12.42
CA ASP A 68 31.30 1.88 -11.25
C ASP A 68 31.75 3.19 -10.59
N MET A 69 30.88 3.79 -9.77
CA MET A 69 31.30 4.81 -8.81
C MET A 69 32.34 4.13 -7.93
N ASP A 70 33.51 4.73 -7.89
CA ASP A 70 34.60 4.22 -7.08
C ASP A 70 34.08 4.05 -5.64
N ASP A 71 33.98 2.81 -5.16
CA ASP A 71 33.38 2.47 -3.85
C ASP A 71 34.00 3.25 -2.68
N ASN A 72 35.11 3.93 -2.91
CA ASN A 72 35.79 4.75 -1.92
C ASN A 72 35.08 6.06 -1.58
N ASP A 73 34.28 6.64 -2.50
CA ASP A 73 33.66 7.96 -2.33
C ASP A 73 32.17 7.87 -1.93
N MET A 74 31.58 6.66 -1.86
CA MET A 74 30.19 6.48 -1.48
C MET A 74 29.92 6.88 -0.02
N ASP A 75 28.89 7.71 0.18
CA ASP A 75 28.36 8.05 1.50
C ASP A 75 27.26 7.06 1.96
N SER A 76 26.67 7.28 3.13
CA SER A 76 25.65 6.39 3.67
C SER A 76 24.37 6.37 2.85
N ASP A 77 24.04 7.48 2.18
CA ASP A 77 22.81 7.63 1.41
C ASP A 77 22.95 6.95 0.04
N ASP A 78 24.16 6.88 -0.51
CA ASP A 78 24.48 6.13 -1.73
C ASP A 78 24.27 4.63 -1.51
N TYR A 79 24.80 4.07 -0.39
CA TYR A 79 24.57 2.68 -0.03
C TYR A 79 23.08 2.38 0.18
N HIS A 80 22.37 3.28 0.88
CA HIS A 80 20.93 3.17 1.06
C HIS A 80 20.19 3.13 -0.28
N ASN A 81 20.43 4.11 -1.16
CA ASN A 81 19.75 4.22 -2.45
C ASN A 81 20.03 3.01 -3.35
N LYS A 82 21.29 2.56 -3.41
CA LYS A 82 21.70 1.36 -4.16
C LYS A 82 20.99 0.09 -3.63
N ALA A 83 20.89 -0.06 -2.31
CA ALA A 83 20.17 -1.18 -1.68
C ALA A 83 18.68 -1.15 -1.97
N VAL A 84 18.03 0.02 -1.87
CA VAL A 84 16.61 0.21 -2.21
C VAL A 84 16.33 -0.17 -3.67
N ASP A 85 17.22 0.21 -4.60
CA ASP A 85 17.06 -0.15 -6.01
C ASP A 85 17.14 -1.67 -6.23
N ARG A 86 18.09 -2.36 -5.58
CA ARG A 86 18.18 -3.83 -5.66
C ARG A 86 16.95 -4.50 -5.05
N ALA A 87 16.47 -4.01 -3.90
CA ALA A 87 15.28 -4.54 -3.24
C ALA A 87 14.01 -4.37 -4.09
N ARG A 88 13.85 -3.22 -4.80
CA ARG A 88 12.74 -3.00 -5.73
C ARG A 88 12.71 -4.00 -6.89
N ARG A 89 13.84 -4.55 -7.25
CA ARG A 89 13.98 -5.62 -8.26
C ARG A 89 13.85 -7.03 -7.65
N GLY A 90 13.38 -7.15 -6.41
CA GLY A 90 13.25 -8.42 -5.69
C GLY A 90 14.56 -9.06 -5.24
N ARG A 91 15.69 -8.36 -5.34
CA ARG A 91 17.03 -8.85 -5.02
C ARG A 91 17.42 -8.53 -3.58
N ASN A 92 16.62 -9.01 -2.62
CA ASN A 92 16.80 -8.65 -1.21
C ASN A 92 18.15 -9.09 -0.62
N ARG A 93 18.73 -10.21 -1.07
CA ARG A 93 20.07 -10.64 -0.64
C ARG A 93 21.15 -9.64 -1.05
N GLU A 94 21.13 -9.21 -2.33
CA GLU A 94 22.09 -8.20 -2.83
C GLU A 94 21.89 -6.87 -2.08
N ALA A 95 20.65 -6.48 -1.80
CA ALA A 95 20.36 -5.29 -1.02
C ALA A 95 20.93 -5.38 0.42
N THR A 96 20.82 -6.56 1.06
CA THR A 96 21.42 -6.82 2.37
C THR A 96 22.94 -6.68 2.31
N ASP A 97 23.60 -7.29 1.31
CA ASP A 97 25.05 -7.23 1.14
C ASP A 97 25.56 -5.79 0.99
N ILE A 98 24.84 -4.95 0.19
CA ILE A 98 25.15 -3.53 0.01
C ILE A 98 25.02 -2.76 1.32
N CYS A 99 23.93 -2.98 2.10
CA CYS A 99 23.78 -2.34 3.41
C CYS A 99 24.89 -2.76 4.37
N MET A 100 25.24 -4.04 4.41
CA MET A 100 26.35 -4.56 5.25
C MET A 100 27.70 -3.97 4.84
N GLU A 101 27.94 -3.70 3.56
CA GLU A 101 29.13 -3.02 3.10
C GLU A 101 29.16 -1.56 3.56
N GLY A 102 28.03 -0.85 3.44
CA GLY A 102 27.89 0.50 3.99
C GLY A 102 28.12 0.53 5.50
N LEU A 103 27.64 -0.48 6.23
CA LEU A 103 27.82 -0.59 7.69
C LEU A 103 29.29 -0.80 8.10
N LYS A 104 30.17 -1.32 7.23
CA LYS A 104 31.60 -1.36 7.52
C LYS A 104 32.21 0.05 7.62
N LYS A 105 31.69 1.01 6.84
CA LYS A 105 32.13 2.42 6.88
C LYS A 105 31.33 3.24 7.90
N PHE A 106 30.03 2.95 8.07
CA PHE A 106 29.07 3.68 8.91
C PHE A 106 28.37 2.75 9.91
N PRO A 107 29.06 2.19 10.92
CA PRO A 107 28.59 1.05 11.74
C PRO A 107 27.28 1.27 12.50
N LEU A 108 26.94 2.54 12.82
CA LEU A 108 25.74 2.89 13.60
C LEU A 108 24.78 3.78 12.79
N ASN A 109 24.87 3.73 11.46
CA ASN A 109 23.90 4.42 10.63
C ASN A 109 22.53 3.73 10.73
N VAL A 110 21.54 4.48 11.24
CA VAL A 110 20.19 3.96 11.54
C VAL A 110 19.45 3.49 10.30
N TYR A 111 19.65 4.18 9.15
CA TYR A 111 19.02 3.78 7.90
C TYR A 111 19.57 2.44 7.41
N LEU A 112 20.89 2.29 7.38
CA LEU A 112 21.53 1.05 6.92
C LEU A 112 21.24 -0.13 7.84
N LEU A 113 21.21 0.08 9.18
CA LEU A 113 20.82 -0.96 10.13
C LEU A 113 19.37 -1.40 9.92
N ALA A 114 18.45 -0.44 9.79
CA ALA A 114 17.05 -0.72 9.55
C ALA A 114 16.81 -1.46 8.22
N ASP A 115 17.46 -1.01 7.14
CA ASP A 115 17.36 -1.64 5.84
C ASP A 115 17.97 -3.05 5.84
N THR A 116 19.09 -3.28 6.57
CA THR A 116 19.65 -4.63 6.73
C THR A 116 18.66 -5.55 7.42
N ILE A 117 18.01 -5.12 8.51
CA ILE A 117 16.98 -5.89 9.21
C ILE A 117 15.85 -6.27 8.23
N LYS A 118 15.34 -5.30 7.47
CA LYS A 118 14.27 -5.50 6.50
C LYS A 118 14.66 -6.51 5.43
N TYR A 119 15.72 -6.20 4.67
CA TYR A 119 16.05 -6.99 3.48
C TYR A 119 16.54 -8.38 3.81
N SER A 120 17.28 -8.58 4.93
CA SER A 120 17.65 -9.91 5.39
C SER A 120 16.44 -10.73 5.83
N SER A 121 15.49 -10.12 6.56
CA SER A 121 14.23 -10.77 6.94
C SER A 121 13.39 -11.16 5.71
N GLU A 122 13.28 -10.28 4.70
CA GLU A 122 12.59 -10.57 3.44
C GLU A 122 13.29 -11.65 2.61
N ALA A 123 14.62 -11.71 2.67
CA ALA A 123 15.42 -12.76 2.03
C ALA A 123 15.37 -14.11 2.78
N GLY A 124 14.74 -14.15 3.97
CA GLY A 124 14.65 -15.33 4.83
C GLY A 124 15.90 -15.57 5.71
N ASP A 125 16.85 -14.63 5.74
CA ASP A 125 18.01 -14.66 6.62
C ASP A 125 17.70 -14.00 7.97
N MET A 126 16.94 -14.74 8.79
CA MET A 126 16.47 -14.26 10.09
C MET A 126 17.64 -14.05 11.09
N GLN A 127 18.77 -14.77 10.92
CA GLN A 127 19.92 -14.60 11.79
C GLN A 127 20.58 -13.24 11.56
N THR A 128 20.82 -12.85 10.32
CA THR A 128 21.37 -11.52 9.99
C THR A 128 20.43 -10.41 10.46
N ALA A 129 19.11 -10.61 10.34
CA ALA A 129 18.12 -9.65 10.87
C ALA A 129 18.22 -9.50 12.39
N ALA A 130 18.31 -10.63 13.12
CA ALA A 130 18.46 -10.66 14.58
C ALA A 130 19.73 -9.95 15.08
N ASP A 131 20.85 -10.22 14.41
CA ASP A 131 22.15 -9.64 14.77
C ASP A 131 22.11 -8.11 14.63
N HIS A 132 21.58 -7.61 13.50
CA HIS A 132 21.50 -6.17 13.24
C HIS A 132 20.43 -5.47 14.09
N TYR A 133 19.31 -6.13 14.39
CA TYR A 133 18.35 -5.64 15.37
C TYR A 133 18.99 -5.50 16.76
N SER A 134 19.76 -6.49 17.18
CA SER A 134 20.48 -6.45 18.46
C SER A 134 21.51 -5.31 18.51
N ILE A 135 22.23 -5.08 17.39
CA ILE A 135 23.17 -3.94 17.28
C ILE A 135 22.40 -2.61 17.37
N LEU A 136 21.32 -2.46 16.62
CA LEU A 136 20.49 -1.25 16.62
C LEU A 136 19.97 -0.95 18.02
N LYS A 137 19.35 -1.93 18.68
CA LYS A 137 18.76 -1.81 20.01
C LYS A 137 19.78 -1.49 21.08
N ALA A 138 20.95 -2.14 21.06
CA ALA A 138 21.99 -1.96 22.08
C ALA A 138 22.76 -0.64 21.98
N ASN A 139 22.92 -0.10 20.75
CA ASN A 139 23.83 1.01 20.50
C ASN A 139 23.15 2.31 20.10
N VAL A 140 21.89 2.26 19.68
CA VAL A 140 21.15 3.43 19.20
C VAL A 140 19.92 3.66 20.09
N PRO A 141 19.87 4.75 20.88
CA PRO A 141 18.70 5.03 21.71
C PRO A 141 17.47 5.32 20.83
N PHE A 142 16.29 4.93 21.29
CA PHE A 142 15.01 5.06 20.57
C PHE A 142 14.71 6.50 20.07
N GLN A 143 15.20 7.53 20.77
CA GLN A 143 15.06 8.93 20.34
C GLN A 143 15.74 9.24 18.98
N ARG A 144 16.68 8.40 18.56
CA ARG A 144 17.40 8.52 17.28
C ARG A 144 16.85 7.57 16.20
N TRP A 145 15.89 6.72 16.57
CA TRP A 145 15.25 5.85 15.61
C TRP A 145 14.33 6.69 14.70
N ASN A 146 14.40 6.44 13.42
CA ASN A 146 13.46 6.96 12.44
C ASN A 146 12.30 5.96 12.25
N TRP A 147 11.30 6.34 11.46
CA TRP A 147 10.16 5.49 11.20
C TRP A 147 10.54 4.11 10.60
N ARG A 148 11.61 4.02 9.80
CA ARG A 148 12.11 2.75 9.25
C ARG A 148 12.64 1.82 10.33
N ALA A 149 13.45 2.37 11.24
CA ALA A 149 14.00 1.58 12.34
C ALA A 149 12.89 0.99 13.22
N PHE A 150 11.86 1.76 13.54
CA PHE A 150 10.70 1.26 14.27
C PHE A 150 9.93 0.21 13.45
N THR A 151 9.53 0.53 12.22
CA THR A 151 8.71 -0.35 11.39
C THR A 151 9.43 -1.67 11.09
N PHE A 152 10.67 -1.61 10.61
CA PHE A 152 11.36 -2.82 10.16
C PHE A 152 11.81 -3.73 11.30
N SER A 153 12.12 -3.14 12.48
CA SER A 153 12.36 -3.92 13.68
C SER A 153 11.10 -4.61 14.18
N PHE A 154 9.98 -3.91 14.15
CA PHE A 154 8.67 -4.46 14.48
C PHE A 154 8.27 -5.60 13.53
N ASP A 155 8.35 -5.37 12.23
CA ASP A 155 8.00 -6.36 11.20
C ASP A 155 8.86 -7.63 11.33
N TYR A 156 10.15 -7.47 11.62
CA TYR A 156 11.07 -8.59 11.88
C TYR A 156 10.60 -9.42 13.08
N LEU A 157 10.33 -8.78 14.22
CA LEU A 157 9.91 -9.48 15.46
C LEU A 157 8.54 -10.15 15.29
N LEU A 158 7.62 -9.48 14.61
CA LEU A 158 6.28 -10.02 14.32
C LEU A 158 6.36 -11.25 13.41
N LYS A 159 7.26 -11.23 12.42
CA LYS A 159 7.47 -12.33 11.49
C LYS A 159 8.17 -13.53 12.13
N GLU A 160 9.06 -13.27 13.08
CA GLU A 160 9.78 -14.33 13.79
C GLU A 160 8.83 -15.14 14.68
N ASP A 161 8.25 -14.52 15.69
CA ASP A 161 7.21 -15.11 16.56
C ASP A 161 6.47 -14.00 17.33
N PRO A 162 5.24 -13.65 16.93
CA PRO A 162 4.48 -12.56 17.55
C PRO A 162 4.15 -12.82 19.02
N ILE A 163 4.03 -14.09 19.45
CA ILE A 163 3.69 -14.45 20.82
C ILE A 163 4.94 -14.34 21.70
N ALA A 164 6.05 -14.90 21.25
CA ALA A 164 7.31 -14.84 21.99
C ALA A 164 7.85 -13.40 22.10
N ASN A 165 7.61 -12.57 21.08
CA ASN A 165 8.10 -11.20 20.99
C ASN A 165 7.05 -10.14 21.37
N GLU A 166 5.91 -10.52 22.00
CA GLU A 166 4.82 -9.59 22.30
C GLU A 166 5.29 -8.37 23.09
N ASP A 167 5.97 -8.58 24.21
CA ASP A 167 6.43 -7.50 25.09
C ASP A 167 7.38 -6.53 24.35
N GLU A 168 8.25 -7.08 23.51
CA GLU A 168 9.20 -6.30 22.73
C GLU A 168 8.47 -5.50 21.63
N CYS A 169 7.54 -6.10 20.92
CA CYS A 169 6.71 -5.42 19.92
C CYS A 169 5.91 -4.28 20.57
N ARG A 170 5.30 -4.51 21.74
CA ARG A 170 4.58 -3.46 22.50
C ARG A 170 5.52 -2.32 22.91
N SER A 171 6.72 -2.63 23.37
CA SER A 171 7.73 -1.63 23.71
C SER A 171 8.12 -0.78 22.49
N ILE A 172 8.34 -1.41 21.33
CA ILE A 172 8.63 -0.69 20.08
C ILE A 172 7.48 0.26 19.71
N VAL A 173 6.24 -0.22 19.74
CA VAL A 173 5.04 0.58 19.42
C VAL A 173 4.90 1.78 20.37
N GLU A 174 5.11 1.57 21.69
CA GLU A 174 5.05 2.64 22.68
C GLU A 174 6.10 3.73 22.37
N HIS A 175 7.34 3.33 22.11
CA HIS A 175 8.40 4.27 21.75
C HIS A 175 8.16 4.94 20.41
N TYR A 176 7.61 4.22 19.43
CA TYR A 176 7.23 4.77 18.13
C TYR A 176 6.21 5.90 18.31
N LYS A 177 5.10 5.65 19.01
CA LYS A 177 4.08 6.65 19.33
C LYS A 177 4.65 7.85 20.11
N LYS A 178 5.58 7.59 21.02
CA LYS A 178 6.21 8.63 21.84
C LYS A 178 7.12 9.57 21.05
N TYR A 179 7.93 9.04 20.15
CA TYR A 179 8.96 9.81 19.44
C TYR A 179 8.55 10.29 18.07
N LEU A 180 7.58 9.63 17.44
CA LEU A 180 7.02 9.98 16.15
C LEU A 180 5.47 10.00 16.19
N PRO A 181 4.88 10.88 17.02
CA PRO A 181 3.45 10.85 17.35
C PRO A 181 2.52 11.16 16.17
N TYR A 182 3.05 11.72 15.08
CA TYR A 182 2.27 12.05 13.87
C TYR A 182 2.28 10.94 12.82
N GLU A 183 3.02 9.86 13.05
CA GLU A 183 3.12 8.74 12.14
C GLU A 183 2.01 7.72 12.38
N GLU A 184 1.05 7.60 11.46
CA GLU A 184 -0.03 6.60 11.54
C GLU A 184 0.49 5.15 11.55
N LYS A 185 1.74 4.93 11.09
CA LYS A 185 2.39 3.62 11.05
C LYS A 185 2.55 2.98 12.43
N ALA A 186 2.66 3.79 13.50
CA ALA A 186 2.71 3.25 14.86
C ALA A 186 1.39 2.57 15.25
N SER A 187 0.26 3.17 14.87
CA SER A 187 -1.07 2.58 15.08
C SER A 187 -1.32 1.38 14.17
N MET A 188 -0.77 1.40 12.95
CA MET A 188 -0.79 0.24 12.05
C MET A 188 -0.05 -0.94 12.68
N ALA A 189 1.17 -0.73 13.19
CA ALA A 189 1.96 -1.76 13.86
C ALA A 189 1.22 -2.34 15.08
N GLU A 190 0.62 -1.49 15.93
CA GLU A 190 -0.20 -1.97 17.06
C GLU A 190 -1.39 -2.81 16.60
N SER A 191 -2.10 -2.36 15.57
CA SER A 191 -3.23 -3.11 15.00
C SER A 191 -2.79 -4.47 14.43
N GLU A 192 -1.61 -4.54 13.81
CA GLU A 192 -1.04 -5.78 13.29
C GLU A 192 -0.65 -6.75 14.40
N LEU A 193 -0.06 -6.24 15.48
CA LEU A 193 0.23 -7.04 16.67
C LEU A 193 -1.04 -7.64 17.26
N GLU A 194 -2.07 -6.82 17.50
CA GLU A 194 -3.36 -7.29 18.01
C GLU A 194 -3.98 -8.36 17.11
N ALA A 195 -3.90 -8.18 15.78
CA ALA A 195 -4.38 -9.17 14.82
C ALA A 195 -3.59 -10.49 14.88
N ALA A 196 -2.25 -10.41 14.97
CA ALA A 196 -1.36 -11.57 15.07
C ALA A 196 -1.57 -12.36 16.37
N LEU A 197 -1.93 -11.66 17.46
CA LEU A 197 -2.31 -12.28 18.74
C LEU A 197 -3.77 -12.80 18.75
N GLY A 198 -4.50 -12.72 17.63
CA GLY A 198 -5.87 -13.18 17.50
C GLY A 198 -6.92 -12.20 18.06
N ASN A 199 -6.52 -11.02 18.52
CA ASN A 199 -7.42 -9.99 19.03
C ASN A 199 -7.92 -9.05 17.92
N ALA A 200 -8.71 -9.59 17.03
CA ALA A 200 -9.22 -8.84 15.89
C ALA A 200 -10.15 -7.66 16.27
N ALA A 201 -10.79 -7.71 17.44
CA ALA A 201 -11.57 -6.59 17.94
C ALA A 201 -10.68 -5.45 18.44
N GLY A 202 -9.60 -5.78 19.17
CA GLY A 202 -8.55 -4.83 19.58
C GLY A 202 -7.90 -4.16 18.38
N SER A 203 -7.52 -4.94 17.36
CA SER A 203 -6.96 -4.45 16.11
C SER A 203 -7.84 -3.38 15.46
N MET A 204 -9.16 -3.64 15.32
CA MET A 204 -10.10 -2.66 14.77
C MET A 204 -10.28 -1.44 15.67
N SER A 205 -10.23 -1.62 17.00
CA SER A 205 -10.34 -0.50 17.96
C SER A 205 -9.17 0.47 17.84
N VAL A 206 -7.95 -0.05 17.74
CA VAL A 206 -6.73 0.75 17.53
C VAL A 206 -6.83 1.59 16.25
N LEU A 207 -7.28 0.98 15.14
CA LEU A 207 -7.44 1.70 13.89
C LEU A 207 -8.52 2.79 13.97
N LYS A 208 -9.65 2.52 14.64
CA LYS A 208 -10.71 3.53 14.88
C LYS A 208 -10.20 4.73 15.67
N GLU A 209 -9.42 4.47 16.72
CA GLU A 209 -8.79 5.53 17.51
C GLU A 209 -7.81 6.34 16.66
N ALA A 210 -6.96 5.67 15.89
CA ALA A 210 -5.99 6.34 15.01
C ALA A 210 -6.68 7.26 14.00
N ILE A 211 -7.77 6.82 13.36
CA ILE A 211 -8.54 7.62 12.40
C ILE A 211 -9.12 8.88 13.07
N SER A 212 -9.52 8.79 14.34
CA SER A 212 -10.09 9.92 15.07
C SER A 212 -9.04 10.91 15.59
N THR A 213 -7.78 10.50 15.72
CA THR A 213 -6.71 11.30 16.34
C THR A 213 -5.70 11.87 15.36
N HIS A 214 -5.47 11.20 14.23
CA HIS A 214 -4.49 11.64 13.22
C HIS A 214 -5.18 12.37 12.06
N ALA A 215 -4.67 13.55 11.72
CA ALA A 215 -5.20 14.37 10.63
C ALA A 215 -5.09 13.72 9.23
N ASN A 216 -4.23 12.70 9.07
CA ASN A 216 -4.04 11.99 7.81
C ASN A 216 -3.87 10.48 8.06
N ALA A 217 -4.96 9.84 8.49
CA ALA A 217 -4.98 8.42 8.81
C ALA A 217 -5.54 7.57 7.65
N SER A 218 -5.15 7.87 6.42
CA SER A 218 -5.69 7.18 5.23
C SER A 218 -5.33 5.70 5.17
N GLN A 219 -4.14 5.30 5.65
CA GLN A 219 -3.74 3.89 5.72
C GLN A 219 -4.54 3.16 6.80
N CYS A 220 -4.70 3.76 7.98
CA CYS A 220 -5.54 3.20 9.04
C CYS A 220 -6.99 3.04 8.58
N ALA A 221 -7.54 4.04 7.88
CA ALA A 221 -8.90 3.97 7.32
C ALA A 221 -9.03 2.85 6.29
N LEU A 222 -8.05 2.72 5.39
CA LEU A 222 -8.04 1.66 4.38
C LEU A 222 -7.99 0.28 5.03
N ARG A 223 -7.10 0.07 5.99
CA ARG A 223 -6.97 -1.20 6.71
C ARG A 223 -8.23 -1.55 7.51
N LEU A 224 -8.82 -0.57 8.20
CA LEU A 224 -10.07 -0.78 8.95
C LEU A 224 -11.22 -1.15 8.01
N ALA A 225 -11.36 -0.42 6.89
CA ALA A 225 -12.39 -0.69 5.89
C ALA A 225 -12.26 -2.10 5.30
N ASP A 226 -11.04 -2.56 5.02
CA ASP A 226 -10.77 -3.93 4.57
C ASP A 226 -11.20 -4.98 5.63
N MET A 227 -10.80 -4.79 6.88
CA MET A 227 -11.21 -5.68 7.97
C MET A 227 -12.74 -5.72 8.18
N GLN A 228 -13.42 -4.59 7.98
CA GLN A 228 -14.88 -4.49 8.04
C GLN A 228 -15.55 -5.19 6.85
N MET A 229 -15.01 -4.99 5.62
CA MET A 229 -15.47 -5.68 4.40
C MET A 229 -15.42 -7.20 4.57
N ASN A 230 -14.30 -7.73 5.04
CA ASN A 230 -14.09 -9.17 5.25
C ASN A 230 -15.07 -9.76 6.30
N ARG A 231 -15.67 -8.91 7.14
CA ARG A 231 -16.69 -9.30 8.14
C ARG A 231 -18.11 -8.99 7.71
N GLY A 232 -18.32 -8.45 6.52
CA GLY A 232 -19.63 -8.08 6.03
C GLY A 232 -20.25 -6.86 6.72
N LEU A 233 -19.45 -6.05 7.41
CA LEU A 233 -19.87 -4.83 8.13
C LEU A 233 -19.96 -3.64 7.16
N PHE A 234 -20.71 -3.78 6.08
CA PHE A 234 -20.71 -2.83 4.95
C PHE A 234 -21.15 -1.41 5.31
N VAL A 235 -22.02 -1.25 6.32
CA VAL A 235 -22.43 0.09 6.80
C VAL A 235 -21.25 0.78 7.48
N ASP A 236 -20.52 0.06 8.33
CA ASP A 236 -19.32 0.58 9.00
C ASP A 236 -18.22 0.95 7.97
N VAL A 237 -18.11 0.16 6.87
CA VAL A 237 -17.20 0.48 5.76
C VAL A 237 -17.52 1.83 5.15
N LEU A 238 -18.80 2.14 4.91
CA LEU A 238 -19.21 3.43 4.35
C LEU A 238 -18.81 4.59 5.26
N GLU A 239 -19.02 4.45 6.56
CA GLU A 239 -18.63 5.46 7.55
C GLU A 239 -17.11 5.66 7.56
N THR A 240 -16.35 4.58 7.66
CA THR A 240 -14.88 4.58 7.71
C THR A 240 -14.28 5.20 6.45
N THR A 241 -14.76 4.78 5.27
CA THR A 241 -14.23 5.29 4.00
C THR A 241 -14.59 6.74 3.75
N ASN A 242 -15.81 7.18 4.09
CA ASN A 242 -16.20 8.59 3.98
C ASN A 242 -15.33 9.47 4.88
N TYR A 243 -15.07 9.01 6.12
CA TYR A 243 -14.19 9.74 7.03
C TYR A 243 -12.75 9.82 6.48
N GLY A 244 -12.17 8.69 6.05
CA GLY A 244 -10.81 8.64 5.50
C GLY A 244 -10.64 9.51 4.25
N ILE A 245 -11.64 9.55 3.37
CA ILE A 245 -11.64 10.41 2.18
C ILE A 245 -11.72 11.89 2.59
N ALA A 246 -12.61 12.26 3.52
CA ALA A 246 -12.77 13.64 3.96
C ALA A 246 -11.52 14.17 4.68
N ALA A 247 -10.94 13.39 5.59
CA ALA A 247 -9.71 13.75 6.31
C ALA A 247 -8.52 13.93 5.37
N SER A 248 -8.45 13.16 4.29
CA SER A 248 -7.37 13.26 3.31
C SER A 248 -7.57 14.40 2.31
N ALA A 249 -8.78 14.94 2.16
CA ALA A 249 -9.04 16.09 1.28
C ALA A 249 -8.38 17.38 1.81
N GLU A 250 -8.14 17.48 3.11
CA GLU A 250 -7.47 18.62 3.76
C GLU A 250 -5.94 18.46 3.79
N ALA A 251 -5.43 17.25 3.54
CA ALA A 251 -4.02 16.92 3.53
C ALA A 251 -3.48 16.78 2.09
N GLN A 252 -2.19 16.45 1.96
CA GLN A 252 -1.63 16.11 0.64
C GLN A 252 -2.31 14.85 0.06
N PRO A 253 -2.48 14.76 -1.28
CA PRO A 253 -3.10 13.61 -1.92
C PRO A 253 -2.42 12.32 -1.47
N SER A 254 -3.17 11.44 -0.83
CA SER A 254 -2.66 10.13 -0.41
C SER A 254 -2.90 9.10 -1.51
N ILE A 255 -1.92 8.24 -1.75
CA ILE A 255 -2.03 7.09 -2.66
C ILE A 255 -3.16 6.14 -2.26
N ASN A 256 -3.63 6.21 -1.01
CA ASN A 256 -4.69 5.35 -0.49
C ASN A 256 -6.11 5.82 -0.88
N ILE A 257 -6.26 7.07 -1.31
CA ILE A 257 -7.58 7.65 -1.65
C ILE A 257 -8.31 6.86 -2.73
N PRO A 258 -7.70 6.51 -3.88
CA PRO A 258 -8.36 5.69 -4.90
C PRO A 258 -8.93 4.38 -4.34
N TYR A 259 -8.18 3.73 -3.45
CA TYR A 259 -8.60 2.47 -2.83
C TYR A 259 -9.74 2.65 -1.83
N LEU A 260 -9.78 3.76 -1.08
CA LEU A 260 -10.91 4.09 -0.21
C LEU A 260 -12.21 4.29 -1.01
N TYR A 261 -12.15 5.01 -2.14
CA TYR A 261 -13.28 5.14 -3.04
C TYR A 261 -13.73 3.78 -3.60
N TYR A 262 -12.77 2.94 -3.98
CA TYR A 262 -13.06 1.61 -4.51
C TYR A 262 -13.75 0.70 -3.49
N ILE A 263 -13.23 0.62 -2.25
CA ILE A 263 -13.84 -0.16 -1.16
C ILE A 263 -15.23 0.38 -0.82
N ARG A 264 -15.43 1.70 -0.85
CA ARG A 264 -16.73 2.33 -0.64
C ARG A 264 -17.74 1.90 -1.70
N ALA A 265 -17.36 1.92 -2.96
CA ALA A 265 -18.23 1.47 -4.05
C ALA A 265 -18.58 -0.02 -3.90
N LEU A 266 -17.61 -0.87 -3.51
CA LEU A 266 -17.85 -2.28 -3.25
C LEU A 266 -18.84 -2.48 -2.08
N ALA A 267 -18.71 -1.72 -0.99
CA ALA A 267 -19.63 -1.82 0.14
C ALA A 267 -21.06 -1.44 -0.24
N LYS A 268 -21.23 -0.37 -1.05
CA LYS A 268 -22.54 0.01 -1.61
C LYS A 268 -23.14 -1.08 -2.49
N ASP A 269 -22.32 -1.70 -3.35
CA ASP A 269 -22.71 -2.79 -4.21
C ASP A 269 -23.21 -4.01 -3.39
N HIS A 270 -22.50 -4.38 -2.33
CA HIS A 270 -22.92 -5.45 -1.43
C HIS A 270 -24.23 -5.12 -0.69
N LEU A 271 -24.41 -3.89 -0.24
CA LEU A 271 -25.67 -3.47 0.39
C LEU A 271 -26.83 -3.51 -0.59
N LEU A 272 -26.62 -3.07 -1.81
CA LEU A 272 -27.62 -3.12 -2.89
C LEU A 272 -27.97 -4.58 -3.21
N HIS A 273 -26.97 -5.44 -3.37
CA HIS A 273 -27.19 -6.87 -3.58
C HIS A 273 -27.97 -7.53 -2.43
N LYS A 274 -27.68 -7.15 -1.18
CA LYS A 274 -28.42 -7.61 -0.01
C LYS A 274 -29.90 -7.21 -0.08
N LYS A 275 -30.21 -5.97 -0.50
CA LYS A 275 -31.59 -5.51 -0.73
C LYS A 275 -32.29 -6.38 -1.79
N VAL A 276 -31.64 -6.61 -2.94
CA VAL A 276 -32.20 -7.47 -4.00
C VAL A 276 -32.51 -8.87 -3.48
N CYS A 277 -31.60 -9.47 -2.71
CA CYS A 277 -31.78 -10.82 -2.16
C CYS A 277 -32.87 -10.88 -1.09
N SER A 278 -33.10 -9.81 -0.31
CA SER A 278 -34.19 -9.74 0.68
C SER A 278 -35.54 -9.36 0.09
N GLY A 279 -35.60 -9.03 -1.21
CA GLY A 279 -36.82 -8.58 -1.89
C GLY A 279 -37.20 -7.14 -1.53
N GLU A 280 -36.28 -6.36 -1.00
CA GLU A 280 -36.47 -4.94 -0.76
C GLU A 280 -36.39 -4.16 -2.08
N PRO A 281 -37.17 -3.08 -2.24
CA PRO A 281 -37.13 -2.28 -3.46
C PRO A 281 -35.78 -1.59 -3.60
N VAL A 282 -35.25 -1.61 -4.82
CA VAL A 282 -34.06 -0.87 -5.22
C VAL A 282 -34.52 0.28 -6.10
N THR A 283 -34.14 1.50 -5.73
CA THR A 283 -34.52 2.68 -6.50
C THR A 283 -33.58 2.89 -7.69
N LYS A 284 -34.10 3.53 -8.73
CA LYS A 284 -33.31 3.90 -9.90
C LYS A 284 -32.15 4.82 -9.52
N ASP A 285 -32.38 5.75 -8.59
CA ASP A 285 -31.36 6.69 -8.11
C ASP A 285 -30.20 5.97 -7.41
N GLU A 286 -30.48 4.91 -6.62
CA GLU A 286 -29.43 4.09 -5.99
C GLU A 286 -28.53 3.39 -7.03
N LEU A 287 -29.14 2.87 -8.09
CA LEU A 287 -28.39 2.22 -9.18
C LEU A 287 -27.56 3.21 -9.97
N GLU A 288 -28.13 4.38 -10.30
CA GLU A 288 -27.43 5.43 -11.05
C GLU A 288 -26.25 5.98 -10.23
N ALA A 289 -26.47 6.27 -8.95
CA ALA A 289 -25.42 6.76 -8.06
C ALA A 289 -24.26 5.76 -7.92
N LEU A 290 -24.54 4.47 -7.79
CA LEU A 290 -23.48 3.46 -7.73
C LEU A 290 -22.73 3.32 -9.06
N LYS A 291 -23.45 3.41 -10.18
CA LYS A 291 -22.84 3.38 -11.51
C LYS A 291 -21.92 4.60 -11.73
N GLU A 292 -22.38 5.79 -11.39
CA GLU A 292 -21.59 7.02 -11.45
C GLU A 292 -20.31 6.91 -10.60
N GLU A 293 -20.40 6.30 -9.41
CA GLU A 293 -19.23 6.08 -8.58
C GLU A 293 -18.21 5.12 -9.23
N TYR A 294 -18.67 4.05 -9.87
CA TYR A 294 -17.79 3.15 -10.63
C TYR A 294 -17.21 3.81 -11.89
N ASP A 295 -17.98 4.62 -12.59
CA ASP A 295 -17.51 5.36 -13.78
C ASP A 295 -16.43 6.39 -13.34
N LEU A 296 -16.61 7.06 -12.19
CA LEU A 296 -15.61 7.94 -11.58
C LEU A 296 -14.30 7.20 -11.28
N LEU A 297 -14.38 5.99 -10.72
CA LEU A 297 -13.19 5.19 -10.42
C LEU A 297 -12.36 4.88 -11.67
N LEU A 298 -13.03 4.66 -12.82
CA LEU A 298 -12.35 4.36 -14.07
C LEU A 298 -11.77 5.60 -14.75
N SER A 299 -12.36 6.80 -14.54
CA SER A 299 -11.93 8.03 -15.20
C SER A 299 -10.86 8.79 -14.40
N GLU A 300 -10.98 8.83 -13.09
CA GLU A 300 -10.16 9.71 -12.24
C GLU A 300 -8.97 9.02 -11.57
N PHE A 301 -9.00 7.66 -11.48
CA PHE A 301 -7.98 6.92 -10.71
C PHE A 301 -7.24 5.89 -11.56
N PRO A 302 -6.19 6.33 -12.31
CA PRO A 302 -5.37 5.42 -13.11
C PRO A 302 -4.67 4.34 -12.26
N GLU A 303 -4.47 4.56 -10.96
CA GLU A 303 -3.90 3.58 -10.02
C GLU A 303 -4.76 2.32 -9.91
N LEU A 304 -6.08 2.43 -10.20
CA LEU A 304 -7.03 1.31 -10.18
C LEU A 304 -7.11 0.53 -11.49
N MET A 305 -6.22 0.78 -12.46
CA MET A 305 -6.23 0.08 -13.76
C MET A 305 -6.18 -1.45 -13.63
N ARG A 306 -5.48 -1.97 -12.63
CA ARG A 306 -5.47 -3.42 -12.34
C ARG A 306 -6.86 -3.96 -11.99
N HIS A 307 -7.73 -3.12 -11.45
CA HIS A 307 -9.11 -3.46 -11.06
C HIS A 307 -10.14 -3.07 -12.12
N ALA A 308 -9.73 -2.42 -13.22
CA ALA A 308 -10.63 -1.90 -14.25
C ALA A 308 -11.54 -2.98 -14.84
N HIS A 309 -11.04 -4.20 -15.02
CA HIS A 309 -11.84 -5.31 -15.52
C HIS A 309 -12.98 -5.66 -14.55
N MET A 310 -12.67 -5.80 -13.26
CA MET A 310 -13.66 -6.11 -12.20
C MET A 310 -14.70 -4.99 -12.08
N ILE A 311 -14.26 -3.73 -12.10
CA ILE A 311 -15.15 -2.56 -12.06
C ILE A 311 -16.11 -2.59 -13.26
N LYS A 312 -15.60 -2.79 -14.48
CA LYS A 312 -16.43 -2.88 -15.69
C LYS A 312 -17.43 -4.04 -15.64
N MET A 313 -17.02 -5.19 -15.06
CA MET A 313 -17.93 -6.32 -14.86
C MET A 313 -19.07 -5.97 -13.90
N ARG A 314 -18.78 -5.30 -12.79
CA ARG A 314 -19.80 -4.87 -11.83
C ARG A 314 -20.77 -3.87 -12.44
N VAL A 315 -20.30 -2.87 -13.18
CA VAL A 315 -21.16 -1.94 -13.94
C VAL A 315 -22.07 -2.68 -14.93
N LYS A 316 -21.59 -3.75 -15.58
CA LYS A 316 -22.44 -4.57 -16.45
C LYS A 316 -23.50 -5.33 -15.65
N MET A 317 -23.17 -5.84 -14.46
CA MET A 317 -24.12 -6.57 -13.62
C MET A 317 -25.24 -5.68 -13.08
N LEU A 318 -24.98 -4.41 -12.79
CA LEU A 318 -26.00 -3.46 -12.36
C LEU A 318 -27.14 -3.29 -13.37
N LYS A 319 -26.89 -3.53 -14.68
CA LYS A 319 -27.93 -3.46 -15.72
C LYS A 319 -29.01 -4.54 -15.58
N PHE A 320 -28.72 -5.60 -14.86
CA PHE A 320 -29.67 -6.71 -14.65
C PHE A 320 -30.48 -6.56 -13.34
N VAL A 321 -30.14 -5.57 -12.52
CA VAL A 321 -30.91 -5.26 -11.31
C VAL A 321 -32.17 -4.50 -11.73
N LYS A 322 -33.34 -5.03 -11.33
CA LYS A 322 -34.61 -4.35 -11.57
C LYS A 322 -34.78 -3.26 -10.52
N ALA A 323 -34.91 -2.03 -10.98
CA ALA A 323 -35.29 -0.90 -10.14
C ALA A 323 -36.79 -0.64 -10.26
N GLU A 324 -37.39 -0.20 -9.17
CA GLU A 324 -38.76 0.34 -9.13
C GLU A 324 -38.76 1.88 -9.30
#